data_ec367a292530ba222c0610021189c538
#
_entry.id   ec367a292530ba222c0610021189c538
#
_cell.length_a   1.000
_cell.length_b   1.000
_cell.length_c   1.000
_cell.angle_alpha   90.00
_cell.angle_beta   90.00
_cell.angle_gamma   90.00
#
_symmetry.space_group_name_H-M   'P 1'
#
loop_
_entity.id
_entity.type
_entity.pdbx_description
1 polymer ?
#
loop_
_entity_poly.entity_id
_entity_poly.type
_entity_poly.pdbx_seq_one_letter_code
_entity_poly.pdbx_strand_id
1 'polypeptide(L)'
;MKNNSLQFFIISIFLASCGGGGGSSLELTVQQFSTFSVNEDDNFQTVISSSTNKPANITYTISKPSANANVTISDSGALFYSPQPNYYGNDTFSITVIATPEGQTGSYESKTLNVNATVISVNDPPTITINDDLSIYNESTLVFDDNLSISVTIDDIDNILSELSVFGQIDGQNISGTFTEDLSLPGSGTADINISSNQNAGLHLMDICVSDGIDSACGGQIEAYFPGNREIKAVDYCDSTGNNCSTSDQYLYYLVGGPDTDARTNYLFVGDQLNGESSRDSFHEALLSSVNLLMNSDASDLVDGYFNIIVLEEVALTGVSIFDIRTGCYASWDASIYCIGEVDRNFMTEVVPNWTVTSFLTTVSGRGVAQGSVNIQPISSRSRNVVMHELGHSHGYMGDEYDSGGERTFAEWYGDWSVNTTTVFDPNTVKWKHHIDFSEEIPGVDYDICYNY
;
A
#
# COMPACT_ATOMS: atom_id res chain seq x y z
N MET A 1 22.56 -7.42 -19.27
CA MET A 1 23.05 -7.33 -20.66
C MET A 1 24.51 -6.92 -20.66
N LYS A 2 25.35 -7.45 -21.54
CA LYS A 2 26.82 -7.33 -21.43
C LYS A 2 27.30 -5.95 -21.89
N ASN A 3 27.92 -5.18 -20.98
CA ASN A 3 28.61 -3.95 -21.30
C ASN A 3 29.86 -4.26 -22.14
N ASN A 4 29.86 -3.83 -23.40
CA ASN A 4 31.08 -3.76 -24.22
C ASN A 4 31.63 -2.35 -24.11
N SER A 5 32.59 -2.16 -23.22
CA SER A 5 33.44 -0.95 -23.23
C SER A 5 34.42 -1.03 -24.39
N LEU A 6 34.29 -0.13 -25.34
CA LEU A 6 35.18 0.02 -26.45
C LEU A 6 36.44 0.79 -25.99
N GLN A 7 37.54 0.08 -25.72
CA GLN A 7 38.83 0.71 -25.45
C GLN A 7 39.52 1.09 -26.78
N PHE A 8 39.70 2.37 -26.99
CA PHE A 8 40.52 2.87 -28.07
C PHE A 8 42.01 2.87 -27.66
N PHE A 9 42.80 2.04 -28.34
CA PHE A 9 44.25 2.07 -28.26
C PHE A 9 44.82 3.13 -29.22
N ILE A 10 45.47 4.16 -28.70
CA ILE A 10 46.24 5.14 -29.50
C ILE A 10 47.72 4.72 -29.49
N ILE A 11 48.22 4.36 -30.64
CA ILE A 11 49.67 4.07 -30.87
C ILE A 11 50.39 5.39 -31.11
N SER A 12 51.27 5.78 -30.21
CA SER A 12 52.13 6.94 -30.36
C SER A 12 53.43 6.53 -31.05
N ILE A 13 53.70 7.12 -32.21
CA ILE A 13 54.99 6.95 -32.94
C ILE A 13 55.96 7.99 -32.42
N PHE A 14 57.07 7.54 -31.84
CA PHE A 14 58.18 8.38 -31.45
C PHE A 14 59.18 8.55 -32.65
N LEU A 15 59.37 9.79 -33.07
CA LEU A 15 60.50 10.19 -33.94
C LEU A 15 61.61 10.71 -33.06
N ALA A 16 62.68 9.97 -32.98
CA ALA A 16 63.93 10.42 -32.34
C ALA A 16 64.75 11.30 -33.31
N SER A 17 64.97 12.56 -32.95
CA SER A 17 65.85 13.45 -33.58
C SER A 17 67.13 13.56 -32.74
N CYS A 18 68.32 13.23 -33.31
CA CYS A 18 69.64 13.35 -32.69
C CYS A 18 70.40 14.59 -33.26
N GLY A 19 70.75 15.53 -32.39
CA GLY A 19 71.57 16.68 -32.85
C GLY A 19 71.93 17.70 -31.78
N GLY A 20 73.19 17.75 -31.36
CA GLY A 20 73.96 18.96 -31.05
C GLY A 20 74.02 19.49 -29.62
N GLY A 21 75.15 19.38 -28.95
CA GLY A 21 75.48 19.89 -27.61
C GLY A 21 75.33 21.40 -27.46
N GLY A 22 74.33 21.79 -26.74
CA GLY A 22 74.13 23.04 -26.02
C GLY A 22 73.22 22.65 -24.91
N GLY A 23 73.38 23.12 -23.65
CA GLY A 23 72.57 22.70 -22.50
C GLY A 23 71.07 22.88 -22.81
N SER A 24 70.43 21.79 -23.25
CA SER A 24 69.02 21.83 -23.63
C SER A 24 68.20 22.30 -22.42
N SER A 25 67.24 23.19 -22.63
CA SER A 25 66.28 23.56 -21.64
C SER A 25 65.49 22.31 -21.18
N LEU A 26 64.89 22.35 -20.03
CA LEU A 26 63.87 21.33 -19.63
C LEU A 26 62.76 21.42 -20.65
N GLU A 27 62.31 20.29 -21.17
CA GLU A 27 61.11 20.17 -22.01
C GLU A 27 60.09 19.20 -21.37
N LEU A 28 58.91 19.68 -21.22
CA LEU A 28 57.73 18.87 -20.72
C LEU A 28 56.88 18.45 -21.92
N THR A 29 56.70 17.16 -22.08
CA THR A 29 55.72 16.59 -23.02
C THR A 29 54.57 16.05 -22.25
N VAL A 30 53.33 16.46 -22.57
CA VAL A 30 52.10 16.00 -21.96
C VAL A 30 51.23 15.42 -23.06
N GLN A 31 50.65 14.25 -22.80
CA GLN A 31 49.66 13.65 -23.69
C GLN A 31 48.50 14.62 -23.91
N GLN A 32 48.11 14.78 -25.16
CA GLN A 32 46.95 15.60 -25.50
C GLN A 32 45.67 14.91 -24.99
N PHE A 33 44.95 15.62 -24.13
CA PHE A 33 43.65 15.18 -23.59
C PHE A 33 42.78 16.42 -23.53
N SER A 34 41.75 16.48 -24.36
CA SER A 34 40.91 17.68 -24.49
C SER A 34 39.38 17.38 -24.42
N THR A 35 38.98 16.16 -24.71
CA THR A 35 37.57 15.80 -24.74
C THR A 35 37.35 14.36 -24.32
N PHE A 36 36.21 14.10 -23.67
CA PHE A 36 35.68 12.76 -23.41
C PHE A 36 34.17 12.84 -23.22
N SER A 37 33.53 11.68 -23.23
CA SER A 37 32.13 11.54 -22.90
C SER A 37 31.96 10.52 -21.77
N VAL A 38 30.95 10.74 -20.92
CA VAL A 38 30.58 9.87 -19.82
C VAL A 38 29.05 9.98 -19.68
N ASN A 39 28.38 8.92 -19.30
CA ASN A 39 26.95 9.02 -18.89
C ASN A 39 26.85 9.78 -17.57
N GLU A 40 25.75 10.46 -17.32
CA GLU A 40 25.43 10.90 -15.97
C GLU A 40 25.36 9.67 -15.06
N ASP A 41 25.57 9.87 -13.75
CA ASP A 41 25.64 8.81 -12.73
C ASP A 41 26.80 7.81 -12.87
N ASP A 42 27.53 7.84 -13.99
CA ASP A 42 28.76 7.10 -14.19
C ASP A 42 30.00 7.95 -13.89
N ASN A 43 31.14 7.29 -13.66
CA ASN A 43 32.40 7.94 -13.44
C ASN A 43 33.35 7.71 -14.63
N PHE A 44 34.11 8.73 -14.97
CA PHE A 44 35.18 8.60 -15.96
C PHE A 44 36.56 8.59 -15.29
N GLN A 45 37.44 7.68 -15.72
CA GLN A 45 38.81 7.56 -15.24
C GLN A 45 39.78 7.41 -16.40
N THR A 46 40.91 8.11 -16.30
CA THR A 46 42.03 7.98 -17.24
C THR A 46 43.36 8.37 -16.59
N VAL A 47 44.46 8.19 -17.28
CA VAL A 47 45.80 8.65 -16.82
C VAL A 47 46.34 9.64 -17.82
N ILE A 48 46.68 10.83 -17.36
CA ILE A 48 47.36 11.86 -18.15
C ILE A 48 48.84 11.56 -18.12
N SER A 49 49.38 11.03 -19.22
CA SER A 49 50.79 10.71 -19.33
C SER A 49 51.61 11.95 -19.63
N SER A 50 52.75 12.09 -18.94
CA SER A 50 53.69 13.13 -19.17
C SER A 50 55.14 12.60 -19.10
N SER A 51 56.06 13.26 -19.75
CA SER A 51 57.48 12.93 -19.74
C SER A 51 58.32 14.17 -19.88
N THR A 52 59.62 14.08 -19.47
CA THR A 52 60.60 15.15 -19.58
C THR A 52 61.81 14.62 -20.23
N ASN A 53 62.60 15.52 -20.95
CA ASN A 53 63.88 15.22 -21.59
C ASN A 53 65.06 15.15 -20.61
N LYS A 54 64.83 15.54 -19.32
CA LYS A 54 65.77 15.52 -18.20
C LYS A 54 65.10 15.06 -16.93
N PRO A 55 65.78 14.54 -15.90
CA PRO A 55 65.20 14.24 -14.61
C PRO A 55 64.48 15.45 -14.02
N ALA A 56 63.20 15.27 -13.68
CA ALA A 56 62.31 16.29 -13.10
C ALA A 56 61.21 15.67 -12.30
N ASN A 57 60.76 16.38 -11.26
CA ASN A 57 59.58 16.07 -10.54
C ASN A 57 58.35 16.64 -11.29
N ILE A 58 57.38 15.80 -11.61
CA ILE A 58 56.17 16.20 -12.30
C ILE A 58 55.02 16.23 -11.30
N THR A 59 54.24 17.32 -11.30
CA THR A 59 53.05 17.50 -10.48
C THR A 59 51.88 17.87 -11.35
N TYR A 60 50.72 17.40 -10.94
CA TYR A 60 49.44 17.64 -11.62
C TYR A 60 48.47 18.37 -10.65
N THR A 61 47.75 19.37 -11.16
CA THR A 61 46.79 20.13 -10.41
C THR A 61 45.57 20.46 -11.25
N ILE A 62 44.38 20.47 -10.65
CA ILE A 62 43.19 21.03 -11.25
C ILE A 62 43.28 22.55 -11.11
N SER A 63 43.63 23.26 -12.20
CA SER A 63 43.85 24.71 -12.21
C SER A 63 42.55 25.51 -12.44
N LYS A 64 41.57 24.91 -13.07
CA LYS A 64 40.19 25.40 -13.15
C LYS A 64 39.29 24.25 -12.80
N PRO A 65 38.53 24.32 -11.69
CA PRO A 65 37.61 23.27 -11.33
C PRO A 65 36.42 23.20 -12.29
N SER A 66 35.77 22.04 -12.36
CA SER A 66 34.47 21.85 -12.96
C SER A 66 33.39 22.56 -12.13
N ALA A 67 32.35 23.03 -12.78
CA ALA A 67 31.15 23.55 -12.10
C ALA A 67 30.14 22.45 -11.75
N ASN A 68 30.18 21.35 -12.51
CA ASN A 68 29.11 20.33 -12.51
C ASN A 68 29.62 18.91 -12.18
N ALA A 69 30.88 18.79 -11.74
CA ALA A 69 31.47 17.51 -11.40
C ALA A 69 32.53 17.64 -10.30
N ASN A 70 32.74 16.55 -9.58
CA ASN A 70 33.92 16.38 -8.74
C ASN A 70 35.10 15.86 -9.62
N VAL A 71 36.15 16.67 -9.74
CA VAL A 71 37.32 16.31 -10.54
C VAL A 71 38.56 16.24 -9.66
N THR A 72 39.24 15.10 -9.68
CA THR A 72 40.49 14.92 -8.93
C THR A 72 41.58 14.35 -9.83
N ILE A 73 42.81 14.69 -9.53
CA ILE A 73 43.98 14.15 -10.22
C ILE A 73 45.07 13.80 -9.21
N SER A 74 45.65 12.63 -9.33
CA SER A 74 46.72 12.17 -8.45
C SER A 74 48.10 12.64 -8.92
N ASP A 75 49.15 12.49 -8.08
CA ASP A 75 50.54 12.76 -8.42
C ASP A 75 51.05 11.87 -9.55
N SER A 76 50.42 10.75 -9.83
CA SER A 76 50.74 9.87 -10.95
C SER A 76 49.99 10.23 -12.25
N GLY A 77 49.17 11.30 -12.25
CA GLY A 77 48.36 11.71 -13.39
C GLY A 77 47.05 10.96 -13.54
N ALA A 78 46.66 10.13 -12.56
CA ALA A 78 45.37 9.46 -12.61
C ALA A 78 44.24 10.48 -12.37
N LEU A 79 43.47 10.75 -13.41
CA LEU A 79 42.32 11.64 -13.44
C LEU A 79 41.05 10.85 -13.15
N PHE A 80 40.27 11.38 -12.24
CA PHE A 80 38.92 10.92 -11.92
C PHE A 80 37.93 12.08 -12.12
N TYR A 81 36.83 11.82 -12.80
CA TYR A 81 35.74 12.76 -13.04
C TYR A 81 34.41 12.07 -12.68
N SER A 82 33.65 12.71 -11.80
CA SER A 82 32.32 12.24 -11.36
C SER A 82 31.31 13.38 -11.52
N PRO A 83 30.39 13.31 -12.48
CA PRO A 83 29.31 14.30 -12.60
C PRO A 83 28.56 14.47 -11.30
N GLN A 84 27.90 15.61 -11.12
CA GLN A 84 26.86 15.73 -10.09
C GLN A 84 25.69 14.82 -10.48
N PRO A 85 24.96 14.26 -9.51
CA PRO A 85 23.79 13.44 -9.80
C PRO A 85 22.81 14.16 -10.74
N ASN A 86 22.30 13.46 -11.73
CA ASN A 86 21.32 13.93 -12.72
C ASN A 86 21.79 15.16 -13.53
N TYR A 87 23.11 15.39 -13.64
CA TYR A 87 23.66 16.43 -14.49
C TYR A 87 24.02 15.88 -15.85
N TYR A 88 23.43 16.38 -16.90
CA TYR A 88 23.82 16.15 -18.30
C TYR A 88 24.15 17.46 -19.02
N GLY A 89 24.94 17.37 -20.06
CA GLY A 89 25.39 18.52 -20.85
C GLY A 89 26.88 18.65 -20.92
N ASN A 90 27.34 19.86 -21.30
CA ASN A 90 28.76 20.14 -21.45
C ASN A 90 29.35 20.73 -20.17
N ASP A 91 30.49 20.20 -19.76
CA ASP A 91 31.26 20.69 -18.62
C ASP A 91 32.71 20.93 -19.00
N THR A 92 33.39 21.83 -18.31
CA THR A 92 34.77 22.21 -18.61
C THR A 92 35.61 22.34 -17.36
N PHE A 93 36.82 21.83 -17.45
CA PHE A 93 37.85 22.04 -16.41
C PHE A 93 39.24 22.14 -17.01
N SER A 94 40.25 22.50 -16.22
CA SER A 94 41.63 22.59 -16.71
C SER A 94 42.59 21.89 -15.77
N ILE A 95 43.58 21.20 -16.36
CA ILE A 95 44.64 20.52 -15.66
C ILE A 95 45.94 21.25 -15.98
N THR A 96 46.72 21.63 -14.98
CA THR A 96 48.07 22.15 -15.16
C THR A 96 49.09 21.09 -14.72
N VAL A 97 49.98 20.76 -15.60
CA VAL A 97 51.12 19.84 -15.38
C VAL A 97 52.39 20.68 -15.28
N ILE A 98 53.13 20.52 -14.20
CA ILE A 98 54.36 21.27 -13.93
C ILE A 98 55.50 20.28 -13.76
N ALA A 99 56.60 20.53 -14.47
CA ALA A 99 57.83 19.79 -14.32
C ALA A 99 58.91 20.68 -13.70
N THR A 100 59.48 20.27 -12.56
CA THR A 100 60.54 20.98 -11.86
C THR A 100 61.80 20.13 -11.89
N PRO A 101 62.97 20.65 -12.43
CA PRO A 101 64.20 19.91 -12.48
C PRO A 101 64.61 19.45 -11.07
N GLU A 102 65.18 18.24 -10.99
CA GLU A 102 65.69 17.74 -9.71
C GLU A 102 66.89 18.62 -9.22
N GLY A 103 66.82 18.98 -7.93
CA GLY A 103 67.84 19.77 -7.26
C GLY A 103 67.90 21.27 -7.62
N GLN A 104 66.85 21.80 -8.33
CA GLN A 104 66.80 23.24 -8.67
C GLN A 104 65.49 23.82 -8.08
N THR A 105 65.59 25.04 -7.52
CA THR A 105 64.48 25.84 -7.10
C THR A 105 64.28 27.04 -8.01
N GLY A 106 63.09 27.21 -8.61
CA GLY A 106 62.68 28.42 -9.32
C GLY A 106 62.72 28.35 -10.86
N SER A 107 63.00 27.19 -11.47
CA SER A 107 62.90 27.00 -12.91
C SER A 107 61.90 25.80 -13.11
N TYR A 108 60.85 26.04 -13.84
CA TYR A 108 59.84 24.98 -14.14
C TYR A 108 59.36 25.17 -15.58
N GLU A 109 58.88 24.04 -16.16
CA GLU A 109 58.07 24.01 -17.36
C GLU A 109 56.62 23.65 -16.98
N SER A 110 55.66 24.27 -17.64
CA SER A 110 54.25 23.97 -17.37
C SER A 110 53.42 23.87 -18.66
N LYS A 111 52.45 23.00 -18.65
CA LYS A 111 51.44 22.89 -19.69
C LYS A 111 50.04 22.81 -19.08
N THR A 112 49.08 23.53 -19.67
CA THR A 112 47.69 23.48 -19.28
C THR A 112 46.87 22.77 -20.35
N LEU A 113 46.10 21.77 -19.92
CA LEU A 113 45.12 21.06 -20.71
C LEU A 113 43.74 21.63 -20.36
N ASN A 114 43.06 22.14 -21.39
CA ASN A 114 41.64 22.48 -21.23
C ASN A 114 40.81 21.28 -21.68
N VAL A 115 39.97 20.79 -20.82
CA VAL A 115 39.19 19.57 -21.03
C VAL A 115 37.71 19.92 -21.09
N ASN A 116 37.04 19.39 -22.10
CA ASN A 116 35.58 19.44 -22.25
C ASN A 116 35.05 18.03 -22.03
N ALA A 117 34.23 17.89 -21.05
CA ALA A 117 33.42 16.68 -20.79
C ALA A 117 32.05 16.85 -21.42
N THR A 118 31.57 15.83 -22.10
CA THR A 118 30.13 15.71 -22.48
C THR A 118 29.51 14.67 -21.62
N VAL A 119 28.64 15.10 -20.72
CA VAL A 119 27.83 14.20 -19.89
C VAL A 119 26.56 13.89 -20.67
N ILE A 120 26.33 12.61 -20.90
CA ILE A 120 25.23 12.09 -21.71
C ILE A 120 24.10 11.76 -20.75
N SER A 121 22.91 12.25 -21.04
CA SER A 121 21.70 11.90 -20.31
C SER A 121 21.42 10.41 -20.39
N VAL A 122 21.04 9.81 -19.28
CA VAL A 122 20.54 8.43 -19.13
C VAL A 122 19.14 8.55 -18.54
N ASN A 123 18.21 7.76 -19.02
CA ASN A 123 16.86 7.79 -18.50
C ASN A 123 16.83 7.35 -17.03
N ASP A 124 16.27 8.21 -16.18
CA ASP A 124 15.90 7.89 -14.81
C ASP A 124 14.44 7.41 -14.78
N PRO A 125 14.11 6.35 -14.05
CA PRO A 125 12.72 5.92 -13.92
C PRO A 125 11.86 6.98 -13.24
N PRO A 126 10.60 7.20 -13.68
CA PRO A 126 9.68 8.07 -12.98
C PRO A 126 9.38 7.53 -11.58
N THR A 127 8.93 8.41 -10.71
CA THR A 127 8.43 8.05 -9.37
C THR A 127 6.96 8.40 -9.23
N ILE A 128 6.24 7.65 -8.38
CA ILE A 128 4.82 7.85 -8.12
C ILE A 128 4.51 7.68 -6.64
N THR A 129 3.67 8.56 -6.12
CA THR A 129 3.15 8.49 -4.75
C THR A 129 1.63 8.64 -4.78
N ILE A 130 0.93 7.74 -4.13
CA ILE A 130 -0.53 7.83 -3.95
C ILE A 130 -0.80 8.83 -2.84
N ASN A 131 -1.59 9.87 -3.14
CA ASN A 131 -1.86 10.98 -2.22
C ASN A 131 -3.05 10.70 -1.29
N ASP A 132 -3.97 9.84 -1.74
CA ASP A 132 -5.19 9.58 -1.01
C ASP A 132 -4.95 8.54 0.08
N ASP A 133 -5.38 8.84 1.29
CA ASP A 133 -5.53 7.84 2.34
C ASP A 133 -6.82 7.06 2.06
N LEU A 134 -6.72 6.07 1.17
CA LEU A 134 -7.83 5.21 0.78
C LEU A 134 -8.11 4.13 1.83
N SER A 135 -7.30 4.07 2.88
CA SER A 135 -7.51 3.12 3.95
C SER A 135 -8.43 3.69 5.02
N ILE A 136 -9.68 3.35 4.95
CA ILE A 136 -10.58 3.64 6.07
C ILE A 136 -10.25 2.70 7.25
N TYR A 137 -9.84 1.47 6.99
CA TYR A 137 -9.35 0.53 8.02
C TYR A 137 -8.51 -0.56 7.36
N ASN A 138 -7.19 -0.41 7.32
CA ASN A 138 -6.24 -1.37 6.73
C ASN A 138 -6.32 -1.53 5.20
N GLU A 139 -6.31 -0.40 4.47
CA GLU A 139 -6.01 -0.39 3.02
C GLU A 139 -7.15 -0.79 2.07
N SER A 140 -8.41 -0.79 2.50
CA SER A 140 -9.54 -1.01 1.61
C SER A 140 -10.61 0.07 1.72
N THR A 141 -11.27 0.39 0.61
CA THR A 141 -12.35 1.36 0.53
C THR A 141 -13.59 0.75 -0.12
N LEU A 142 -14.76 1.30 0.15
CA LEU A 142 -16.03 0.89 -0.45
C LEU A 142 -16.47 1.93 -1.48
N VAL A 143 -16.62 1.49 -2.73
CA VAL A 143 -16.95 2.36 -3.86
C VAL A 143 -18.41 2.14 -4.24
N PHE A 144 -19.23 3.18 -4.07
CA PHE A 144 -20.64 3.16 -4.44
C PHE A 144 -20.90 3.78 -5.82
N ASP A 145 -21.91 4.63 -5.95
CA ASP A 145 -22.42 5.15 -7.23
C ASP A 145 -21.45 6.05 -7.97
N ASP A 146 -20.59 6.74 -7.24
CA ASP A 146 -19.58 7.61 -7.83
C ASP A 146 -18.36 6.80 -8.26
N ASN A 147 -17.66 7.29 -9.27
CA ASN A 147 -16.38 6.71 -9.64
C ASN A 147 -15.37 6.91 -8.51
N LEU A 148 -14.56 5.88 -8.24
CA LEU A 148 -13.40 6.04 -7.38
C LEU A 148 -12.38 6.92 -8.09
N SER A 149 -12.04 8.06 -7.51
CA SER A 149 -10.97 8.93 -7.99
C SER A 149 -9.76 8.78 -7.07
N ILE A 150 -8.61 8.48 -7.65
CA ILE A 150 -7.35 8.29 -6.92
C ILE A 150 -6.38 9.34 -7.42
N SER A 151 -5.93 10.21 -6.52
CA SER A 151 -4.93 11.24 -6.81
C SER A 151 -3.53 10.72 -6.54
N VAL A 152 -2.61 10.99 -7.47
CA VAL A 152 -1.21 10.60 -7.38
C VAL A 152 -0.30 11.78 -7.66
N THR A 153 0.84 11.84 -6.98
CA THR A 153 1.95 12.73 -7.31
C THR A 153 2.99 11.94 -8.09
N ILE A 154 3.46 12.53 -9.18
CA ILE A 154 4.44 11.95 -10.08
C ILE A 154 5.62 12.90 -10.16
N ASP A 155 6.83 12.35 -10.21
CA ASP A 155 8.06 13.08 -10.41
C ASP A 155 8.97 12.33 -11.39
N ASP A 156 9.51 13.08 -12.37
CA ASP A 156 10.45 12.57 -13.36
C ASP A 156 11.45 13.68 -13.67
N ILE A 157 12.74 13.34 -13.64
CA ILE A 157 13.79 14.34 -13.80
C ILE A 157 14.13 14.63 -15.25
N ASP A 158 13.88 13.68 -16.13
CA ASP A 158 14.24 13.76 -17.56
C ASP A 158 13.08 14.19 -18.43
N ASN A 159 11.86 13.81 -18.04
CA ASN A 159 10.67 13.95 -18.83
C ASN A 159 9.74 15.05 -18.32
N ILE A 160 9.11 15.76 -19.25
CA ILE A 160 7.99 16.64 -18.91
C ILE A 160 6.69 15.82 -18.78
N LEU A 161 5.73 16.33 -18.02
CA LEU A 161 4.49 15.59 -17.72
C LEU A 161 3.73 15.10 -18.96
N SER A 162 3.84 15.82 -20.10
CA SER A 162 3.20 15.42 -21.36
C SER A 162 3.84 14.20 -22.03
N GLU A 163 5.03 13.80 -21.61
CA GLU A 163 5.73 12.61 -22.11
C GLU A 163 5.45 11.38 -21.25
N LEU A 164 4.88 11.59 -20.06
CA LEU A 164 4.52 10.54 -19.13
C LEU A 164 3.11 10.02 -19.38
N SER A 165 2.90 8.76 -19.06
CA SER A 165 1.57 8.14 -19.06
C SER A 165 1.26 7.54 -17.70
N VAL A 166 0.10 7.91 -17.13
CA VAL A 166 -0.41 7.34 -15.88
C VAL A 166 -1.48 6.33 -16.22
N PHE A 167 -1.36 5.15 -15.65
CA PHE A 167 -2.31 4.07 -15.86
C PHE A 167 -2.49 3.26 -14.58
N GLY A 168 -3.64 2.65 -14.44
CA GLY A 168 -3.91 1.69 -13.40
C GLY A 168 -4.20 0.32 -13.97
N GLN A 169 -4.15 -0.68 -13.11
CA GLN A 169 -4.68 -2.02 -13.40
C GLN A 169 -5.64 -2.39 -12.28
N ILE A 170 -6.85 -2.82 -12.67
CA ILE A 170 -7.81 -3.43 -11.77
C ILE A 170 -8.00 -4.87 -12.23
N ASP A 171 -7.67 -5.84 -11.39
CA ASP A 171 -7.73 -7.28 -11.72
C ASP A 171 -7.03 -7.61 -13.06
N GLY A 172 -5.93 -6.93 -13.36
CA GLY A 172 -5.16 -7.09 -14.60
C GLY A 172 -5.76 -6.39 -15.84
N GLN A 173 -6.83 -5.59 -15.67
CA GLN A 173 -7.39 -4.75 -16.74
C GLN A 173 -6.83 -3.34 -16.63
N ASN A 174 -6.30 -2.80 -17.74
CA ASN A 174 -5.72 -1.46 -17.74
C ASN A 174 -6.80 -0.37 -17.66
N ILE A 175 -6.54 0.62 -16.81
CA ILE A 175 -7.28 1.89 -16.69
C ILE A 175 -6.31 3.05 -16.92
N SER A 176 -6.78 4.15 -17.55
CA SER A 176 -5.94 5.31 -17.85
C SER A 176 -6.20 6.43 -16.86
N GLY A 177 -5.13 7.07 -16.40
CA GLY A 177 -5.19 8.29 -15.62
C GLY A 177 -5.17 9.55 -16.51
N THR A 178 -5.52 10.67 -15.92
CA THR A 178 -5.48 11.99 -16.53
C THR A 178 -4.74 12.98 -15.64
N PHE A 179 -3.80 13.72 -16.21
CA PHE A 179 -3.12 14.79 -15.49
C PHE A 179 -4.06 15.97 -15.25
N THR A 180 -3.94 16.57 -14.06
CA THR A 180 -4.77 17.70 -13.61
C THR A 180 -4.10 19.05 -13.79
N GLU A 181 -2.82 19.08 -14.18
CA GLU A 181 -1.96 20.26 -14.24
C GLU A 181 -1.45 20.58 -15.64
N ASP A 182 -0.64 21.66 -15.73
CA ASP A 182 0.03 22.07 -16.96
C ASP A 182 1.10 21.07 -17.38
N LEU A 183 0.84 20.33 -18.42
CA LEU A 183 1.69 19.26 -18.95
C LEU A 183 3.02 19.76 -19.54
N SER A 184 3.24 21.07 -19.65
CA SER A 184 4.45 21.66 -20.21
C SER A 184 5.57 21.85 -19.18
N LEU A 185 5.29 21.64 -17.90
CA LEU A 185 6.29 21.80 -16.84
C LEU A 185 7.09 20.51 -16.65
N PRO A 186 8.43 20.61 -16.58
CA PRO A 186 9.26 19.45 -16.22
C PRO A 186 9.17 19.15 -14.73
N GLY A 187 9.35 17.89 -14.37
CA GLY A 187 9.46 17.44 -12.99
C GLY A 187 8.15 16.93 -12.41
N SER A 188 7.72 17.53 -11.29
CA SER A 188 6.64 17.01 -10.48
C SER A 188 5.25 17.48 -10.92
N GLY A 189 4.25 16.61 -10.86
CA GLY A 189 2.86 16.93 -11.15
C GLY A 189 1.88 15.98 -10.49
N THR A 190 0.58 16.30 -10.57
CA THR A 190 -0.49 15.45 -10.05
C THR A 190 -1.36 14.89 -11.18
N ALA A 191 -1.84 13.68 -11.00
CA ALA A 191 -2.78 13.05 -11.90
C ALA A 191 -3.89 12.35 -11.13
N ASP A 192 -5.08 12.25 -11.76
CA ASP A 192 -6.21 11.51 -11.23
C ASP A 192 -6.51 10.28 -12.09
N ILE A 193 -6.73 9.17 -11.41
CA ILE A 193 -7.25 7.94 -12.02
C ILE A 193 -8.69 7.77 -11.57
N ASN A 194 -9.59 7.70 -12.54
CA ASN A 194 -11.00 7.49 -12.28
C ASN A 194 -11.41 6.07 -12.64
N ILE A 195 -11.87 5.33 -11.64
CA ILE A 195 -12.33 3.95 -11.77
C ILE A 195 -13.84 3.95 -11.68
N SER A 196 -14.48 3.39 -12.71
CA SER A 196 -15.93 3.25 -12.73
C SER A 196 -16.42 2.38 -11.59
N SER A 197 -17.48 2.82 -10.91
CA SER A 197 -18.21 2.02 -9.91
C SER A 197 -18.87 0.76 -10.49
N ASN A 198 -18.92 0.62 -11.80
CA ASN A 198 -19.55 -0.48 -12.54
C ASN A 198 -18.65 -1.73 -12.59
N GLN A 199 -18.01 -2.08 -11.48
CA GLN A 199 -17.25 -3.31 -11.32
C GLN A 199 -18.16 -4.45 -10.85
N ASN A 200 -17.67 -5.69 -10.95
CA ASN A 200 -18.34 -6.82 -10.31
C ASN A 200 -18.31 -6.65 -8.78
N ALA A 201 -19.25 -7.31 -8.10
CA ALA A 201 -19.22 -7.31 -6.64
C ALA A 201 -17.96 -8.01 -6.11
N GLY A 202 -17.32 -7.45 -5.10
CA GLY A 202 -16.20 -8.04 -4.40
C GLY A 202 -15.03 -7.11 -4.16
N LEU A 203 -13.96 -7.66 -3.59
CA LEU A 203 -12.68 -7.01 -3.41
C LEU A 203 -11.93 -6.98 -4.73
N HIS A 204 -11.47 -5.82 -5.13
CA HIS A 204 -10.63 -5.60 -6.29
C HIS A 204 -9.27 -5.07 -5.89
N LEU A 205 -8.23 -5.61 -6.48
CA LEU A 205 -6.86 -5.17 -6.29
C LEU A 205 -6.46 -4.27 -7.44
N MET A 206 -5.90 -3.12 -7.11
CA MET A 206 -5.52 -2.09 -8.08
C MET A 206 -4.07 -1.69 -7.90
N ASP A 207 -3.33 -1.68 -9.01
CA ASP A 207 -2.00 -1.10 -9.08
C ASP A 207 -2.06 0.18 -9.91
N ILE A 208 -1.42 1.26 -9.43
CA ILE A 208 -1.33 2.53 -10.15
C ILE A 208 0.13 2.78 -10.49
N CYS A 209 0.38 3.02 -11.76
CA CYS A 209 1.71 3.12 -12.31
C CYS A 209 1.85 4.37 -13.18
N VAL A 210 3.09 4.81 -13.34
CA VAL A 210 3.52 5.83 -14.31
C VAL A 210 4.60 5.25 -15.21
N SER A 211 4.63 5.66 -16.47
CA SER A 211 5.69 5.30 -17.42
C SER A 211 6.10 6.50 -18.26
N ASP A 212 7.41 6.60 -18.53
CA ASP A 212 8.02 7.51 -19.48
C ASP A 212 8.18 6.92 -20.90
N GLY A 213 7.74 5.68 -21.08
CA GLY A 213 7.86 4.91 -22.33
C GLY A 213 9.12 4.05 -22.41
N ILE A 214 10.06 4.18 -21.47
CA ILE A 214 11.29 3.37 -21.32
C ILE A 214 11.18 2.52 -20.06
N ASP A 215 10.89 3.17 -18.94
CA ASP A 215 10.75 2.56 -17.62
C ASP A 215 9.36 2.86 -17.04
N SER A 216 9.05 2.21 -15.92
CA SER A 216 7.79 2.43 -15.21
C SER A 216 7.95 2.18 -13.72
N ALA A 217 7.18 2.92 -12.91
CA ALA A 217 7.09 2.75 -11.47
C ALA A 217 5.63 2.64 -11.04
N CYS A 218 5.37 1.91 -9.95
CA CYS A 218 4.03 1.75 -9.37
C CYS A 218 4.02 2.23 -7.92
N GLY A 219 2.94 2.91 -7.51
CA GLY A 219 2.82 3.54 -6.19
C GLY A 219 2.38 2.58 -5.08
N GLY A 220 2.13 1.33 -5.39
CA GLY A 220 1.65 0.31 -4.44
C GLY A 220 0.26 -0.22 -4.78
N GLN A 221 -0.13 -1.27 -4.07
CA GLN A 221 -1.43 -1.92 -4.26
C GLN A 221 -2.50 -1.23 -3.40
N ILE A 222 -3.64 -0.98 -4.01
CA ILE A 222 -4.84 -0.43 -3.38
C ILE A 222 -5.93 -1.49 -3.41
N GLU A 223 -6.69 -1.58 -2.33
CA GLU A 223 -7.82 -2.48 -2.20
C GLU A 223 -9.13 -1.68 -2.17
N ALA A 224 -10.11 -2.08 -3.00
CA ALA A 224 -11.44 -1.49 -2.97
C ALA A 224 -12.52 -2.54 -3.10
N TYR A 225 -13.58 -2.40 -2.31
CA TYR A 225 -14.79 -3.18 -2.44
C TYR A 225 -15.78 -2.46 -3.34
N PHE A 226 -16.25 -3.16 -4.36
CA PHE A 226 -17.33 -2.70 -5.22
C PHE A 226 -18.59 -3.53 -4.91
N PRO A 227 -19.73 -2.89 -4.62
CA PRO A 227 -20.95 -3.61 -4.28
C PRO A 227 -21.64 -4.26 -5.49
N GLY A 228 -21.12 -4.08 -6.69
CA GLY A 228 -21.79 -4.53 -7.90
C GLY A 228 -23.13 -3.79 -8.12
N ASN A 229 -24.10 -4.48 -8.72
CA ASN A 229 -25.44 -3.92 -8.91
C ASN A 229 -26.16 -3.88 -7.58
N ARG A 230 -26.59 -2.68 -7.14
CA ARG A 230 -27.48 -2.51 -5.99
C ARG A 230 -28.92 -2.65 -6.44
N GLU A 231 -29.62 -3.57 -5.81
CA GLU A 231 -31.06 -3.76 -6.01
C GLU A 231 -31.84 -2.99 -4.95
N ILE A 232 -32.90 -2.30 -5.34
CA ILE A 232 -33.83 -1.69 -4.37
C ILE A 232 -34.92 -2.70 -4.05
N LYS A 233 -35.02 -3.06 -2.77
CA LYS A 233 -36.08 -3.91 -2.21
C LYS A 233 -37.02 -3.05 -1.38
N ALA A 234 -38.30 -3.05 -1.73
CA ALA A 234 -39.34 -2.49 -0.88
C ALA A 234 -39.62 -3.45 0.26
N VAL A 235 -39.51 -2.97 1.48
CA VAL A 235 -39.68 -3.75 2.70
C VAL A 235 -40.87 -3.23 3.46
N ASP A 236 -41.89 -4.06 3.67
CA ASP A 236 -42.99 -3.74 4.52
C ASP A 236 -42.67 -4.06 5.97
N TYR A 237 -42.86 -3.12 6.86
CA TYR A 237 -42.66 -3.29 8.29
C TYR A 237 -43.84 -2.68 9.08
N CYS A 238 -44.13 -3.25 10.21
CA CYS A 238 -45.15 -2.76 11.11
C CYS A 238 -44.56 -2.44 12.48
N ASP A 239 -45.20 -1.54 13.23
CA ASP A 239 -44.85 -1.32 14.64
C ASP A 239 -45.09 -2.60 15.49
N SER A 240 -44.57 -2.58 16.72
CA SER A 240 -44.69 -3.71 17.65
C SER A 240 -46.15 -4.13 17.95
N THR A 241 -47.15 -3.34 17.57
CA THR A 241 -48.57 -3.65 17.71
C THR A 241 -49.16 -4.30 16.47
N GLY A 242 -48.46 -4.30 15.35
CA GLY A 242 -48.91 -4.78 14.05
C GLY A 242 -50.01 -3.90 13.40
N ASN A 243 -50.24 -2.70 13.94
CA ASN A 243 -51.32 -1.82 13.46
C ASN A 243 -50.86 -0.70 12.53
N ASN A 244 -49.65 -0.21 12.68
CA ASN A 244 -49.09 0.82 11.83
C ASN A 244 -48.02 0.20 10.93
N CYS A 245 -48.37 -0.09 9.69
CA CYS A 245 -47.46 -0.64 8.70
C CYS A 245 -47.01 0.46 7.74
N SER A 246 -45.76 0.40 7.34
CA SER A 246 -45.11 1.29 6.36
C SER A 246 -44.23 0.46 5.48
N THR A 247 -43.83 1.04 4.35
CA THR A 247 -42.85 0.46 3.43
C THR A 247 -41.57 1.29 3.46
N SER A 248 -40.40 0.66 3.53
CA SER A 248 -39.10 1.30 3.39
C SER A 248 -38.36 0.67 2.23
N ASP A 249 -37.77 1.52 1.38
CA ASP A 249 -36.89 1.05 0.32
C ASP A 249 -35.51 0.80 0.91
N GLN A 250 -34.95 -0.37 0.62
CA GLN A 250 -33.63 -0.81 1.08
C GLN A 250 -32.73 -1.11 -0.13
N TYR A 251 -31.47 -0.70 -0.08
CA TYR A 251 -30.46 -1.24 -0.98
C TYR A 251 -30.07 -2.63 -0.54
N LEU A 252 -30.09 -3.58 -1.48
CA LEU A 252 -29.54 -4.93 -1.34
C LEU A 252 -28.39 -5.09 -2.31
N TYR A 253 -27.22 -5.46 -1.80
CA TYR A 253 -26.03 -5.67 -2.63
C TYR A 253 -25.07 -6.69 -2.01
N TYR A 254 -24.13 -7.16 -2.82
CA TYR A 254 -23.12 -8.14 -2.43
C TYR A 254 -21.76 -7.44 -2.33
N LEU A 255 -21.04 -7.62 -1.22
CA LEU A 255 -19.64 -7.21 -1.09
C LEU A 255 -18.71 -8.37 -1.46
N VAL A 256 -19.10 -9.60 -1.17
CA VAL A 256 -18.35 -10.81 -1.52
C VAL A 256 -19.33 -11.82 -2.07
N GLY A 257 -18.92 -12.54 -3.11
CA GLY A 257 -19.76 -13.55 -3.74
C GLY A 257 -20.79 -12.98 -4.71
N GLY A 258 -21.99 -13.55 -4.75
CA GLY A 258 -23.02 -13.19 -5.72
C GLY A 258 -24.39 -13.82 -5.38
N PRO A 259 -25.35 -13.69 -6.32
CA PRO A 259 -26.75 -14.06 -6.07
C PRO A 259 -27.00 -15.57 -5.89
N ASP A 260 -25.99 -16.43 -6.12
CA ASP A 260 -26.09 -17.85 -5.81
C ASP A 260 -25.94 -18.06 -4.30
N THR A 261 -27.08 -18.21 -3.61
CA THR A 261 -27.11 -18.38 -2.15
C THR A 261 -27.27 -19.85 -1.72
N ASP A 262 -27.52 -20.76 -2.63
CA ASP A 262 -27.90 -22.14 -2.29
C ASP A 262 -26.74 -22.98 -1.77
N ALA A 263 -25.53 -22.73 -2.29
CA ALA A 263 -24.33 -23.52 -1.97
C ALA A 263 -23.35 -22.80 -1.05
N ARG A 264 -23.74 -21.64 -0.48
CA ARG A 264 -22.84 -20.77 0.28
C ARG A 264 -23.39 -20.46 1.68
N THR A 265 -22.48 -20.11 2.58
CA THR A 265 -22.83 -19.46 3.84
C THR A 265 -23.14 -17.99 3.56
N ASN A 266 -24.32 -17.53 3.92
CA ASN A 266 -24.78 -16.18 3.63
C ASN A 266 -24.78 -15.34 4.89
N TYR A 267 -23.79 -14.42 4.99
CA TYR A 267 -23.72 -13.41 6.03
C TYR A 267 -24.45 -12.16 5.56
N LEU A 268 -25.52 -11.79 6.27
CA LEU A 268 -26.28 -10.59 6.00
C LEU A 268 -25.90 -9.50 7.02
N PHE A 269 -25.38 -8.39 6.54
CA PHE A 269 -25.16 -7.18 7.32
C PHE A 269 -26.28 -6.19 7.07
N VAL A 270 -26.84 -5.65 8.13
CA VAL A 270 -27.98 -4.72 8.05
C VAL A 270 -27.65 -3.42 8.76
N GLY A 271 -27.70 -2.32 8.01
CA GLY A 271 -27.61 -0.97 8.57
C GLY A 271 -28.97 -0.55 9.12
N ASP A 272 -29.06 -0.33 10.43
CA ASP A 272 -30.31 0.03 11.10
C ASP A 272 -30.27 1.43 11.69
N GLN A 273 -31.37 2.16 11.55
CA GLN A 273 -31.58 3.54 12.04
C GLN A 273 -30.57 4.55 11.50
N LEU A 274 -30.15 4.39 10.25
CA LEU A 274 -29.26 5.35 9.61
C LEU A 274 -29.95 6.70 9.42
N ASN A 275 -29.39 7.74 10.03
CA ASN A 275 -29.97 9.09 10.01
C ASN A 275 -29.02 10.06 9.29
N GLY A 276 -29.18 10.17 7.98
CA GLY A 276 -28.35 10.99 7.11
C GLY A 276 -27.03 10.32 6.69
N GLU A 277 -26.32 10.94 5.75
CA GLU A 277 -25.12 10.38 5.11
C GLU A 277 -24.01 10.07 6.12
N SER A 278 -23.77 10.92 7.11
CA SER A 278 -22.72 10.68 8.12
C SER A 278 -22.93 9.37 8.91
N SER A 279 -24.16 8.94 9.14
CA SER A 279 -24.42 7.65 9.80
C SER A 279 -24.28 6.47 8.83
N ARG A 280 -24.58 6.69 7.55
CA ARG A 280 -24.30 5.73 6.49
C ARG A 280 -22.79 5.53 6.34
N ASP A 281 -21.99 6.62 6.29
CA ASP A 281 -20.55 6.54 6.24
C ASP A 281 -19.98 5.74 7.42
N SER A 282 -20.45 6.02 8.62
CA SER A 282 -20.06 5.27 9.83
C SER A 282 -20.47 3.79 9.76
N PHE A 283 -21.62 3.49 9.16
CA PHE A 283 -22.05 2.11 8.91
C PHE A 283 -21.10 1.42 7.92
N HIS A 284 -20.76 2.08 6.80
CA HIS A 284 -19.83 1.53 5.82
C HIS A 284 -18.45 1.31 6.41
N GLU A 285 -17.94 2.23 7.23
CA GLU A 285 -16.68 2.05 7.96
C GLU A 285 -16.72 0.81 8.87
N ALA A 286 -17.77 0.66 9.68
CA ALA A 286 -17.93 -0.48 10.57
C ALA A 286 -18.08 -1.79 9.79
N LEU A 287 -18.83 -1.76 8.69
CA LEU A 287 -19.03 -2.88 7.78
C LEU A 287 -17.72 -3.35 7.18
N LEU A 288 -16.97 -2.45 6.50
CA LEU A 288 -15.69 -2.79 5.86
C LEU A 288 -14.67 -3.30 6.86
N SER A 289 -14.56 -2.64 8.01
CA SER A 289 -13.67 -3.08 9.08
C SER A 289 -13.99 -4.50 9.55
N SER A 290 -15.28 -4.86 9.62
CA SER A 290 -15.72 -6.20 9.99
C SER A 290 -15.47 -7.22 8.88
N VAL A 291 -15.74 -6.83 7.64
CA VAL A 291 -15.51 -7.67 6.46
C VAL A 291 -14.00 -7.94 6.29
N ASN A 292 -13.17 -6.92 6.39
CA ASN A 292 -11.72 -7.08 6.32
C ASN A 292 -11.17 -8.01 7.41
N LEU A 293 -11.68 -7.88 8.63
CA LEU A 293 -11.26 -8.78 9.70
C LEU A 293 -11.70 -10.23 9.42
N LEU A 294 -12.89 -10.42 8.88
CA LEU A 294 -13.39 -11.74 8.49
C LEU A 294 -12.55 -12.33 7.33
N MET A 295 -12.28 -11.54 6.29
CA MET A 295 -11.54 -11.98 5.10
C MET A 295 -10.05 -12.24 5.38
N ASN A 296 -9.44 -11.50 6.29
CA ASN A 296 -8.03 -11.67 6.69
C ASN A 296 -7.83 -12.62 7.88
N SER A 297 -8.89 -13.29 8.34
CA SER A 297 -8.74 -14.29 9.40
C SER A 297 -8.22 -15.62 8.83
N ASP A 298 -7.48 -16.39 9.61
CA ASP A 298 -7.01 -17.74 9.23
C ASP A 298 -8.16 -18.68 8.83
N ALA A 299 -9.38 -18.35 9.27
CA ALA A 299 -10.60 -19.07 8.89
C ALA A 299 -11.05 -18.78 7.45
N SER A 300 -10.68 -17.63 6.87
CA SER A 300 -11.07 -17.25 5.51
C SER A 300 -10.47 -18.17 4.46
N ASP A 301 -9.22 -18.57 4.63
CA ASP A 301 -8.53 -19.49 3.73
C ASP A 301 -9.21 -20.86 3.59
N LEU A 302 -9.96 -21.23 4.63
CA LEU A 302 -10.72 -22.49 4.65
C LEU A 302 -12.08 -22.40 3.97
N VAL A 303 -12.59 -21.18 3.78
CA VAL A 303 -13.97 -20.92 3.29
C VAL A 303 -14.01 -20.00 2.07
N ASP A 304 -12.87 -19.64 1.51
CA ASP A 304 -12.78 -18.83 0.31
C ASP A 304 -13.65 -19.41 -0.83
N GLY A 305 -14.49 -18.56 -1.40
CA GLY A 305 -15.46 -18.94 -2.41
C GLY A 305 -16.72 -19.68 -1.89
N TYR A 306 -16.81 -19.98 -0.58
CA TYR A 306 -17.94 -20.68 0.01
C TYR A 306 -18.92 -19.80 0.80
N PHE A 307 -18.71 -18.49 0.84
CA PHE A 307 -19.63 -17.58 1.50
C PHE A 307 -19.96 -16.35 0.67
N ASN A 308 -21.08 -15.72 0.98
CA ASN A 308 -21.48 -14.43 0.50
C ASN A 308 -21.51 -13.43 1.67
N ILE A 309 -21.09 -12.20 1.41
CA ILE A 309 -21.35 -11.06 2.28
C ILE A 309 -22.35 -10.17 1.58
N ILE A 310 -23.51 -10.06 2.17
CA ILE A 310 -24.70 -9.40 1.63
C ILE A 310 -25.01 -8.23 2.54
N VAL A 311 -25.39 -7.10 1.99
CA VAL A 311 -25.69 -5.89 2.74
C VAL A 311 -27.10 -5.42 2.43
N LEU A 312 -27.80 -4.99 3.49
CA LEU A 312 -29.09 -4.34 3.43
C LEU A 312 -29.01 -3.00 4.18
N GLU A 313 -29.36 -1.91 3.52
CA GLU A 313 -29.36 -0.58 4.13
C GLU A 313 -30.48 0.32 3.61
N GLU A 314 -30.97 1.23 4.45
CA GLU A 314 -32.06 2.13 4.09
C GLU A 314 -31.66 3.13 3.01
N VAL A 315 -32.49 3.26 1.97
CA VAL A 315 -32.26 4.24 0.89
C VAL A 315 -32.46 5.68 1.39
N ALA A 316 -33.54 5.90 2.16
CA ALA A 316 -34.00 7.24 2.54
C ALA A 316 -33.35 7.82 3.81
N LEU A 317 -32.58 7.03 4.57
CA LEU A 317 -31.87 7.44 5.79
C LEU A 317 -32.76 8.17 6.80
N THR A 318 -33.90 7.59 7.09
CA THR A 318 -34.92 8.19 7.96
C THR A 318 -34.58 8.14 9.44
N GLY A 319 -33.63 7.30 9.84
CA GLY A 319 -33.30 7.01 11.24
C GLY A 319 -34.38 6.21 11.98
N VAL A 320 -35.28 5.56 11.27
CA VAL A 320 -36.31 4.71 11.84
C VAL A 320 -35.86 3.25 11.78
N SER A 321 -35.91 2.55 12.90
CA SER A 321 -35.69 1.11 12.90
C SER A 321 -36.90 0.38 12.31
N ILE A 322 -36.67 -0.36 11.23
CA ILE A 322 -37.69 -1.26 10.67
C ILE A 322 -37.72 -2.61 11.42
N PHE A 323 -36.72 -2.88 12.25
CA PHE A 323 -36.53 -4.11 12.99
C PHE A 323 -36.82 -3.94 14.49
N ASP A 324 -37.31 -2.77 14.93
CA ASP A 324 -37.58 -2.43 16.32
C ASP A 324 -36.39 -2.74 17.26
N ILE A 325 -35.15 -2.38 16.80
CA ILE A 325 -33.96 -2.52 17.62
C ILE A 325 -33.95 -1.45 18.71
N ARG A 326 -33.86 -1.89 19.94
CA ARG A 326 -33.86 -1.05 21.13
C ARG A 326 -33.08 -1.68 22.26
N THR A 327 -32.87 -0.94 23.36
CA THR A 327 -32.25 -1.44 24.58
C THR A 327 -33.24 -1.49 25.72
N GLY A 328 -32.90 -2.20 26.79
CA GLY A 328 -33.69 -2.23 28.02
C GLY A 328 -34.90 -3.18 28.04
N CYS A 329 -35.02 -4.05 27.05
CA CYS A 329 -36.14 -5.02 26.99
C CYS A 329 -35.73 -6.45 27.36
N TYR A 330 -34.45 -6.77 27.48
CA TYR A 330 -34.00 -8.15 27.64
C TYR A 330 -33.85 -8.62 29.08
N ALA A 331 -33.36 -7.77 29.96
CA ALA A 331 -33.17 -8.17 31.35
C ALA A 331 -33.23 -6.97 32.33
N SER A 332 -33.69 -7.22 33.50
CA SER A 332 -33.72 -6.22 34.57
C SER A 332 -32.34 -5.88 35.15
N TRP A 333 -31.29 -6.65 34.78
CA TRP A 333 -29.97 -6.54 35.32
C TRP A 333 -28.99 -5.74 34.40
N ASP A 334 -29.28 -5.68 33.09
CA ASP A 334 -28.51 -4.83 32.17
C ASP A 334 -29.44 -4.20 31.11
N ALA A 335 -29.77 -2.93 31.33
CA ALA A 335 -30.60 -2.16 30.41
C ALA A 335 -29.88 -1.71 29.13
N SER A 336 -28.57 -1.96 29.00
CA SER A 336 -27.83 -1.61 27.82
C SER A 336 -27.82 -2.69 26.72
N ILE A 337 -28.25 -3.91 27.04
CA ILE A 337 -28.32 -5.02 26.10
C ILE A 337 -29.40 -4.75 25.06
N TYR A 338 -29.05 -4.98 23.81
CA TYR A 338 -29.99 -4.88 22.70
C TYR A 338 -31.02 -6.00 22.75
N CYS A 339 -32.17 -5.65 22.28
CA CYS A 339 -33.22 -6.59 21.90
C CYS A 339 -33.76 -6.16 20.53
N ILE A 340 -34.16 -7.15 19.81
CA ILE A 340 -34.87 -7.01 18.56
C ILE A 340 -36.34 -7.31 18.84
N GLY A 341 -37.24 -6.53 18.27
CA GLY A 341 -38.64 -6.90 18.25
C GLY A 341 -38.80 -8.29 17.64
N GLU A 342 -40.01 -8.79 17.49
CA GLU A 342 -40.22 -9.99 16.68
C GLU A 342 -39.75 -9.68 15.26
N VAL A 343 -38.43 -9.90 15.03
CA VAL A 343 -37.90 -9.87 13.66
C VAL A 343 -38.67 -10.93 12.93
N ASP A 344 -39.47 -10.49 12.00
CA ASP A 344 -40.07 -11.42 11.08
C ASP A 344 -38.97 -12.11 10.30
N ARG A 345 -38.52 -13.28 10.79
CA ARG A 345 -37.52 -14.10 10.12
C ARG A 345 -37.96 -14.43 8.69
N ASN A 346 -39.25 -14.35 8.40
CA ASN A 346 -39.77 -14.48 7.07
C ASN A 346 -39.29 -13.36 6.18
N PHE A 347 -39.19 -12.13 6.68
CA PHE A 347 -38.65 -11.01 5.93
C PHE A 347 -37.20 -11.25 5.48
N MET A 348 -36.31 -11.67 6.39
CA MET A 348 -34.91 -11.97 6.01
C MET A 348 -34.85 -13.10 4.97
N THR A 349 -35.75 -14.10 5.05
CA THR A 349 -35.80 -15.18 4.08
C THR A 349 -36.39 -14.74 2.73
N GLU A 350 -37.26 -13.75 2.72
CA GLU A 350 -37.78 -13.14 1.48
C GLU A 350 -36.73 -12.31 0.77
N VAL A 351 -35.91 -11.56 1.52
CA VAL A 351 -34.88 -10.68 0.99
C VAL A 351 -33.63 -11.47 0.58
N VAL A 352 -33.18 -12.38 1.44
CA VAL A 352 -32.03 -13.24 1.21
C VAL A 352 -32.38 -14.68 1.48
N PRO A 353 -32.81 -15.45 0.49
CA PRO A 353 -33.02 -16.88 0.64
C PRO A 353 -31.77 -17.55 1.22
N ASN A 354 -31.94 -18.50 2.12
CA ASN A 354 -30.83 -19.26 2.73
C ASN A 354 -29.84 -18.43 3.54
N TRP A 355 -30.25 -17.26 4.11
CA TRP A 355 -29.40 -16.54 5.05
C TRP A 355 -28.94 -17.43 6.21
N THR A 356 -27.70 -17.32 6.62
CA THR A 356 -27.12 -18.12 7.70
C THR A 356 -27.05 -17.34 8.99
N VAL A 357 -26.48 -16.13 8.94
CA VAL A 357 -26.34 -15.22 10.07
C VAL A 357 -26.66 -13.80 9.62
N THR A 358 -27.35 -13.04 10.47
CA THR A 358 -27.60 -11.62 10.28
C THR A 358 -26.95 -10.80 11.37
N SER A 359 -26.14 -9.82 10.97
CA SER A 359 -25.48 -8.85 11.84
C SER A 359 -26.11 -7.47 11.64
N PHE A 360 -26.81 -6.97 12.66
CA PHE A 360 -27.34 -5.61 12.67
C PHE A 360 -26.32 -4.64 13.22
N LEU A 361 -25.99 -3.63 12.43
CA LEU A 361 -25.19 -2.48 12.81
C LEU A 361 -26.13 -1.29 13.00
N THR A 362 -26.33 -0.87 14.24
CA THR A 362 -27.32 0.15 14.59
C THR A 362 -26.70 1.42 15.18
N THR A 363 -27.33 2.56 14.93
CA THR A 363 -26.96 3.83 15.57
C THR A 363 -27.43 3.94 17.02
N VAL A 364 -28.31 3.05 17.47
CA VAL A 364 -28.74 2.98 18.87
C VAL A 364 -27.55 2.65 19.76
N SER A 365 -27.35 3.41 20.83
CA SER A 365 -26.30 3.12 21.79
C SER A 365 -26.68 1.92 22.68
N GLY A 366 -25.80 0.93 22.75
CA GLY A 366 -26.04 -0.27 23.55
C GLY A 366 -24.82 -1.20 23.58
N ARG A 367 -25.03 -2.38 24.17
CA ARG A 367 -24.03 -3.45 24.25
C ARG A 367 -24.37 -4.54 23.25
N GLY A 368 -23.36 -5.01 22.49
CA GLY A 368 -23.49 -6.14 21.56
C GLY A 368 -24.13 -7.37 22.18
N VAL A 369 -24.85 -8.11 21.38
CA VAL A 369 -25.54 -9.34 21.80
C VAL A 369 -25.75 -10.26 20.61
N ALA A 370 -25.60 -11.57 20.82
CA ALA A 370 -26.00 -12.59 19.87
C ALA A 370 -27.26 -13.35 20.39
N GLN A 371 -28.20 -13.59 19.49
CA GLN A 371 -29.46 -14.31 19.75
C GLN A 371 -29.72 -15.33 18.64
N GLY A 372 -29.19 -16.52 18.80
CA GLY A 372 -29.22 -17.54 17.75
C GLY A 372 -28.41 -17.10 16.52
N SER A 373 -29.05 -17.11 15.36
CA SER A 373 -28.42 -16.68 14.09
C SER A 373 -28.44 -15.15 13.85
N VAL A 374 -28.75 -14.37 14.86
CA VAL A 374 -28.82 -12.90 14.76
C VAL A 374 -27.90 -12.29 15.81
N ASN A 375 -27.13 -11.28 15.42
CA ASN A 375 -26.40 -10.45 16.35
C ASN A 375 -26.63 -8.96 16.09
N ILE A 376 -26.48 -8.16 17.13
CA ILE A 376 -26.76 -6.72 17.09
C ILE A 376 -25.63 -6.00 17.82
N GLN A 377 -25.10 -4.95 17.19
CA GLN A 377 -24.05 -4.13 17.78
C GLN A 377 -24.14 -2.68 17.37
N PRO A 378 -23.57 -1.76 18.18
CA PRO A 378 -23.57 -0.36 17.83
C PRO A 378 -22.56 -0.07 16.70
N ILE A 379 -22.89 0.88 15.83
CA ILE A 379 -21.94 1.48 14.91
C ILE A 379 -20.94 2.31 15.73
N SER A 380 -19.70 1.85 15.84
CA SER A 380 -18.65 2.52 16.60
C SER A 380 -17.28 2.09 16.10
N SER A 381 -16.22 2.80 16.49
CA SER A 381 -14.84 2.44 16.19
C SER A 381 -14.38 1.08 16.74
N ARG A 382 -15.16 0.47 17.63
CA ARG A 382 -14.92 -0.87 18.18
C ARG A 382 -15.79 -1.95 17.53
N SER A 383 -16.66 -1.58 16.60
CA SER A 383 -17.67 -2.50 16.02
C SER A 383 -17.04 -3.76 15.43
N ARG A 384 -15.89 -3.64 14.76
CA ARG A 384 -15.21 -4.79 14.13
C ARG A 384 -14.96 -5.96 15.08
N ASN A 385 -14.44 -5.67 16.28
CA ASN A 385 -14.14 -6.73 17.26
C ASN A 385 -15.41 -7.31 17.86
N VAL A 386 -16.43 -6.45 18.09
CA VAL A 386 -17.73 -6.88 18.59
C VAL A 386 -18.44 -7.73 17.54
N VAL A 387 -18.42 -7.35 16.25
CA VAL A 387 -18.99 -8.17 15.16
C VAL A 387 -18.41 -9.57 15.17
N MET A 388 -17.10 -9.69 15.20
CA MET A 388 -16.43 -11.00 15.19
C MET A 388 -16.73 -11.83 16.44
N HIS A 389 -16.78 -11.19 17.61
CA HIS A 389 -17.18 -11.83 18.86
C HIS A 389 -18.61 -12.39 18.77
N GLU A 390 -19.56 -11.56 18.35
CA GLU A 390 -20.97 -11.96 18.23
C GLU A 390 -21.22 -12.97 17.09
N LEU A 391 -20.41 -12.92 16.02
CA LEU A 391 -20.41 -13.96 14.98
C LEU A 391 -19.91 -15.31 15.55
N GLY A 392 -18.94 -15.27 16.46
CA GLY A 392 -18.50 -16.46 17.19
C GLY A 392 -19.66 -17.15 17.92
N HIS A 393 -20.53 -16.37 18.55
CA HIS A 393 -21.74 -16.92 19.19
C HIS A 393 -22.79 -17.39 18.19
N SER A 394 -23.13 -16.54 17.22
CA SER A 394 -24.29 -16.77 16.33
C SER A 394 -24.03 -17.80 15.24
N HIS A 395 -22.78 -17.97 14.79
CA HIS A 395 -22.40 -18.94 13.77
C HIS A 395 -21.57 -20.09 14.35
N GLY A 396 -20.58 -19.76 15.20
CA GLY A 396 -19.65 -20.73 15.76
C GLY A 396 -20.17 -21.46 17.00
N TYR A 397 -21.30 -21.05 17.55
CA TYR A 397 -21.83 -21.57 18.85
C TYR A 397 -20.79 -21.49 19.97
N MET A 398 -19.95 -20.44 19.94
CA MET A 398 -18.93 -20.21 20.98
C MET A 398 -19.59 -19.66 22.25
N GLY A 399 -19.04 -20.00 23.41
CA GLY A 399 -19.33 -19.34 24.68
C GLY A 399 -18.42 -18.13 24.86
N ASP A 400 -18.83 -17.19 25.73
CA ASP A 400 -17.98 -16.08 26.14
C ASP A 400 -16.71 -16.57 26.82
N GLU A 401 -15.57 -15.94 26.52
CA GLU A 401 -14.24 -16.26 27.06
C GLU A 401 -13.81 -15.30 28.18
N TYR A 402 -14.63 -14.33 28.56
CA TYR A 402 -14.34 -13.36 29.60
C TYR A 402 -15.23 -13.58 30.84
N ASP A 403 -14.67 -13.28 32.01
CA ASP A 403 -15.42 -13.34 33.26
C ASP A 403 -16.39 -12.13 33.36
N SER A 404 -17.66 -12.44 33.47
CA SER A 404 -18.72 -11.42 33.68
C SER A 404 -18.86 -10.98 35.16
N GLY A 405 -17.96 -11.39 36.04
CA GLY A 405 -17.96 -11.05 37.46
C GLY A 405 -18.95 -11.84 38.29
N GLY A 406 -19.39 -13.00 37.80
CA GLY A 406 -20.23 -13.94 38.51
C GLY A 406 -19.46 -14.91 39.41
N GLU A 407 -20.17 -15.64 40.27
CA GLU A 407 -19.60 -16.69 41.13
C GLU A 407 -19.26 -18.00 40.39
N ARG A 408 -19.49 -18.06 39.07
CA ARG A 408 -19.32 -19.26 38.25
C ARG A 408 -18.32 -19.02 37.14
N THR A 409 -17.49 -20.02 36.90
CA THR A 409 -16.59 -20.03 35.73
C THR A 409 -17.36 -20.25 34.43
N PHE A 410 -16.78 -19.87 33.27
CA PHE A 410 -17.40 -20.14 31.95
C PHE A 410 -17.72 -21.60 31.73
N ALA A 411 -16.81 -22.49 32.11
CA ALA A 411 -17.03 -23.93 32.00
C ALA A 411 -18.24 -24.40 32.83
N GLU A 412 -18.54 -23.73 33.94
CA GLU A 412 -19.73 -24.01 34.76
C GLU A 412 -21.02 -23.46 34.17
N TRP A 413 -20.96 -22.37 33.36
CA TRP A 413 -22.09 -21.80 32.64
C TRP A 413 -22.40 -22.54 31.35
N TYR A 414 -21.35 -22.68 30.49
CA TYR A 414 -21.50 -23.20 29.13
C TYR A 414 -21.21 -24.72 29.07
N GLY A 415 -20.46 -25.27 30.05
CA GLY A 415 -20.12 -26.69 30.09
C GLY A 415 -19.46 -27.16 28.79
N ASP A 416 -19.80 -28.35 28.35
CA ASP A 416 -19.27 -28.97 27.14
C ASP A 416 -20.12 -28.72 25.88
N TRP A 417 -21.19 -27.94 25.98
CA TRP A 417 -22.08 -27.70 24.82
C TRP A 417 -21.53 -26.62 23.86
N SER A 418 -20.75 -25.65 24.34
CA SER A 418 -20.07 -24.70 23.47
C SER A 418 -18.83 -25.33 22.85
N VAL A 419 -18.48 -24.91 21.62
CA VAL A 419 -17.34 -25.49 20.88
C VAL A 419 -15.99 -25.11 21.48
N ASN A 420 -15.87 -23.94 22.09
CA ASN A 420 -14.64 -23.38 22.65
C ASN A 420 -14.52 -23.52 24.19
N THR A 421 -15.53 -24.06 24.88
CA THR A 421 -15.46 -24.27 26.33
C THR A 421 -15.60 -25.75 26.71
N THR A 422 -14.96 -26.17 27.80
CA THR A 422 -15.03 -27.55 28.29
C THR A 422 -14.74 -27.62 29.78
N THR A 423 -15.33 -28.61 30.47
CA THR A 423 -14.98 -28.98 31.82
C THR A 423 -13.91 -30.06 31.85
N VAL A 424 -13.41 -30.50 30.70
CA VAL A 424 -12.37 -31.54 30.58
C VAL A 424 -10.99 -30.89 30.52
N PHE A 425 -10.17 -31.13 31.52
CA PHE A 425 -8.79 -30.60 31.63
C PHE A 425 -7.70 -31.52 31.10
N ASP A 426 -8.04 -32.78 30.73
CA ASP A 426 -7.06 -33.71 30.17
C ASP A 426 -6.83 -33.43 28.70
N PRO A 427 -5.61 -33.02 28.30
CA PRO A 427 -5.26 -32.70 26.92
C PRO A 427 -5.48 -33.83 25.91
N ASN A 428 -5.52 -35.09 26.39
CA ASN A 428 -5.74 -36.24 25.53
C ASN A 428 -7.23 -36.47 25.21
N THR A 429 -8.14 -35.87 25.97
CA THR A 429 -9.59 -36.09 25.87
C THR A 429 -10.39 -34.83 25.58
N VAL A 430 -9.79 -33.64 25.69
CA VAL A 430 -10.43 -32.37 25.35
C VAL A 430 -10.90 -32.39 23.90
N LYS A 431 -12.02 -31.68 23.59
CA LYS A 431 -12.64 -31.73 22.24
C LYS A 431 -11.75 -31.19 21.12
N TRP A 432 -10.83 -30.27 21.39
CA TRP A 432 -9.86 -29.72 20.41
C TRP A 432 -8.48 -30.35 20.49
N LYS A 433 -8.35 -31.55 21.05
CA LYS A 433 -7.08 -32.26 21.20
C LYS A 433 -6.25 -32.42 19.90
N HIS A 434 -6.89 -32.31 18.74
CA HIS A 434 -6.23 -32.39 17.43
C HIS A 434 -5.44 -31.13 17.08
N HIS A 435 -5.69 -30.02 17.78
CA HIS A 435 -5.02 -28.73 17.59
C HIS A 435 -4.03 -28.43 18.73
N ILE A 436 -3.86 -29.33 19.70
CA ILE A 436 -2.93 -29.11 20.80
C ILE A 436 -1.53 -29.52 20.36
N ASP A 437 -0.63 -28.57 20.33
CA ASP A 437 0.79 -28.85 20.34
C ASP A 437 1.23 -29.13 21.77
N PHE A 438 1.59 -30.37 22.07
CA PHE A 438 2.03 -30.79 23.42
C PHE A 438 3.37 -30.16 23.85
N SER A 439 4.02 -29.38 22.97
CA SER A 439 5.20 -28.57 23.30
C SER A 439 4.87 -27.21 23.88
N GLU A 440 3.62 -26.74 23.75
CA GLU A 440 3.14 -25.47 24.28
C GLU A 440 2.18 -25.69 25.45
N GLU A 441 2.15 -24.72 26.38
CA GLU A 441 1.15 -24.70 27.45
C GLU A 441 -0.24 -24.53 26.86
N ILE A 442 -1.19 -25.33 27.33
CA ILE A 442 -2.56 -25.25 26.81
C ILE A 442 -3.17 -23.92 27.28
N PRO A 443 -3.56 -23.01 26.37
CA PRO A 443 -4.22 -21.77 26.75
C PRO A 443 -5.49 -22.09 27.56
N GLY A 444 -5.63 -21.45 28.72
CA GLY A 444 -6.84 -21.56 29.55
C GLY A 444 -6.84 -22.64 30.63
N VAL A 445 -5.70 -23.34 30.86
CA VAL A 445 -5.56 -24.31 31.99
C VAL A 445 -5.10 -23.60 33.26
N ASP A 446 -4.51 -22.44 33.17
CA ASP A 446 -4.07 -21.67 34.34
C ASP A 446 -5.09 -20.60 34.70
N TYR A 447 -5.77 -20.81 35.81
CA TYR A 447 -6.80 -19.88 36.34
C TYR A 447 -6.27 -18.48 36.67
N ASP A 448 -4.97 -18.33 36.84
CA ASP A 448 -4.35 -17.04 37.17
C ASP A 448 -4.07 -16.15 35.95
N ILE A 449 -4.12 -16.68 34.72
CA ILE A 449 -3.85 -15.92 33.49
C ILE A 449 -5.07 -15.13 33.02
N CYS A 450 -6.30 -15.58 33.28
CA CYS A 450 -7.52 -14.90 32.87
C CYS A 450 -7.84 -13.62 33.65
N TYR A 451 -7.15 -13.31 34.74
CA TYR A 451 -7.39 -12.12 35.57
C TYR A 451 -6.56 -10.89 35.20
N ASN A 452 -5.66 -10.95 34.22
CA ASN A 452 -4.72 -9.87 33.89
C ASN A 452 -4.81 -9.28 32.49
N TYR A 453 -5.94 -9.49 31.78
CA TYR A 453 -6.18 -8.82 30.47
C TYR A 453 -7.46 -8.01 30.43
#